data_c5b729f5fe6cf47645211244675a3931
#
_entry.id   c5b729f5fe6cf47645211244675a3931
#
_cell.length_a   1.000
_cell.length_b   1.000
_cell.length_c   1.000
_cell.angle_alpha   90.00
_cell.angle_beta   90.00
_cell.angle_gamma   90.00
#
_symmetry.space_group_name_H-M   'P 1'
#
loop_
_entity.id
_entity.type
_entity.pdbx_description
1 polymer ?
#
loop_
_entity_poly.entity_id
_entity_poly.type
_entity_poly.pdbx_seq_one_letter_code
_entity_poly.pdbx_strand_id
1 'polypeptide(L)'
;MQHLFRDPSSLLPPAPSAPPPIRAAALTLDIRGALIEDPEQNLENVHLNSEKAAEAELIAFRAAGGRLLLDTTVASLGRNPRALRRLARATNVSIVMGCGFSVAASHPSWLAGESQDSIAAMMQRELEGGAIESDDEGRLRAGFIGAIGVSAAPHEVELRVLRAAVQAAVKTGAPLFVEPAYVLGGEQARLYLNGILDIIGQEMLRLGACAHAGGGDHESGRGQLKGIRLVLLRCGYLCEVRGCRRPTPCTAGHGWG
;
A
#
# COMPACT_ATOMS: atom_id res chain seq x y z
N MET A 1 -6.31 5.64 -6.23
CA MET A 1 -5.74 4.32 -5.93
C MET A 1 -6.88 3.37 -5.71
N GLN A 2 -6.78 2.17 -6.22
CA GLN A 2 -7.87 1.20 -6.24
C GLN A 2 -7.32 -0.20 -6.09
N HIS A 3 -8.23 -1.14 -5.77
CA HIS A 3 -8.04 -2.56 -5.93
C HIS A 3 -8.90 -3.00 -7.13
N LEU A 4 -8.28 -3.52 -8.18
CA LEU A 4 -8.99 -4.14 -9.29
C LEU A 4 -9.31 -5.61 -9.00
N PHE A 5 -8.42 -6.24 -8.26
CA PHE A 5 -8.60 -7.58 -7.70
C PHE A 5 -8.32 -7.51 -6.21
N ARG A 6 -9.13 -8.17 -5.41
CA ARG A 6 -8.89 -8.28 -3.96
C ARG A 6 -9.50 -9.57 -3.45
N ASP A 7 -8.69 -10.33 -2.74
CA ASP A 7 -9.12 -11.48 -1.96
C ASP A 7 -8.66 -11.32 -0.51
N PRO A 8 -9.50 -10.76 0.35
CA PRO A 8 -9.17 -10.56 1.75
C PRO A 8 -9.53 -11.77 2.61
N SER A 9 -9.66 -12.97 2.05
CA SER A 9 -10.05 -14.18 2.81
C SER A 9 -9.17 -14.42 4.04
N SER A 10 -7.89 -14.02 3.97
CA SER A 10 -6.95 -14.09 5.09
C SER A 10 -7.23 -13.09 6.21
N LEU A 11 -7.97 -12.02 5.93
CA LEU A 11 -8.32 -10.98 6.90
C LEU A 11 -9.65 -11.29 7.60
N LEU A 12 -10.48 -12.13 6.98
CA LEU A 12 -11.78 -12.45 7.53
C LEU A 12 -11.62 -13.40 8.72
N PRO A 13 -12.35 -13.17 9.82
CA PRO A 13 -12.37 -14.13 10.91
C PRO A 13 -12.85 -15.49 10.39
N PRO A 14 -12.40 -16.60 11.00
CA PRO A 14 -12.91 -17.92 10.68
C PRO A 14 -14.43 -17.89 10.67
N ALA A 15 -15.04 -18.52 9.65
CA ALA A 15 -16.49 -18.55 9.57
C ALA A 15 -17.05 -19.13 10.87
N PRO A 16 -17.91 -18.41 11.58
CA PRO A 16 -18.59 -18.97 12.73
C PRO A 16 -19.37 -20.23 12.31
N SER A 17 -19.59 -21.15 13.24
CA SER A 17 -20.35 -22.40 12.96
C SER A 17 -21.75 -22.14 12.37
N ALA A 18 -22.30 -20.94 12.60
CA ALA A 18 -23.45 -20.38 11.90
C ALA A 18 -23.05 -18.98 11.43
N PRO A 19 -22.61 -18.81 10.17
CA PRO A 19 -22.27 -17.50 9.67
C PRO A 19 -23.50 -16.59 9.70
N PRO A 20 -23.32 -15.28 10.05
CA PRO A 20 -24.40 -14.31 9.98
C PRO A 20 -25.05 -14.37 8.60
N PRO A 21 -26.38 -14.27 8.47
CA PRO A 21 -27.08 -14.30 7.18
C PRO A 21 -26.48 -13.31 6.16
N ILE A 22 -25.94 -12.20 6.66
CA ILE A 22 -25.33 -11.13 5.85
C ILE A 22 -24.02 -11.57 5.17
N ARG A 23 -23.30 -12.57 5.70
CA ARG A 23 -21.98 -12.95 5.16
C ARG A 23 -22.04 -13.43 3.71
N ALA A 24 -23.08 -14.14 3.34
CA ALA A 24 -23.29 -14.68 2.00
C ALA A 24 -24.50 -14.05 1.29
N ALA A 25 -25.10 -13.00 1.85
CA ALA A 25 -26.21 -12.30 1.25
C ALA A 25 -25.75 -11.54 -0.01
N ALA A 26 -26.61 -11.49 -1.02
CA ALA A 26 -26.40 -10.62 -2.16
C ALA A 26 -26.36 -9.15 -1.72
N LEU A 27 -25.54 -8.36 -2.40
CA LEU A 27 -25.43 -6.92 -2.14
C LEU A 27 -26.73 -6.21 -2.54
N THR A 28 -27.53 -5.88 -1.55
CA THR A 28 -28.80 -5.17 -1.71
C THR A 28 -28.85 -3.95 -0.81
N LEU A 29 -29.80 -3.04 -1.06
CA LEU A 29 -29.99 -1.86 -0.22
C LEU A 29 -30.35 -2.22 1.23
N ASP A 30 -30.99 -3.38 1.44
CA ASP A 30 -31.44 -3.80 2.78
C ASP A 30 -30.29 -4.08 3.74
N ILE A 31 -29.14 -4.55 3.22
CA ILE A 31 -27.95 -4.83 4.04
C ILE A 31 -26.96 -3.66 4.10
N ARG A 32 -27.25 -2.55 3.38
CA ARG A 32 -26.33 -1.41 3.30
C ARG A 32 -25.98 -0.82 4.68
N GLY A 33 -26.94 -0.74 5.60
CA GLY A 33 -26.70 -0.22 6.95
C GLY A 33 -25.62 -1.03 7.67
N ALA A 34 -25.74 -2.34 7.64
CA ALA A 34 -24.76 -3.21 8.26
C ALA A 34 -23.38 -3.13 7.56
N LEU A 35 -23.35 -2.98 6.23
CA LEU A 35 -22.08 -2.83 5.49
C LEU A 35 -21.38 -1.49 5.75
N ILE A 36 -22.11 -0.45 6.15
CA ILE A 36 -21.51 0.82 6.57
C ILE A 36 -20.81 0.65 7.92
N GLU A 37 -21.40 -0.13 8.83
CA GLU A 37 -20.83 -0.42 10.16
C GLU A 37 -19.61 -1.34 10.06
N ASP A 38 -19.72 -2.42 9.27
CA ASP A 38 -18.64 -3.38 9.03
C ASP A 38 -18.66 -3.85 7.57
N PRO A 39 -17.85 -3.23 6.69
CA PRO A 39 -17.75 -3.61 5.28
C PRO A 39 -17.23 -5.03 5.05
N GLU A 40 -16.51 -5.60 6.01
CA GLU A 40 -15.84 -6.90 5.85
C GLU A 40 -16.74 -8.08 6.20
N GLN A 41 -17.93 -7.85 6.75
CA GLN A 41 -18.83 -8.94 7.11
C GLN A 41 -19.53 -9.63 5.93
N ASN A 42 -19.47 -9.07 4.71
CA ASN A 42 -20.06 -9.65 3.51
C ASN A 42 -19.00 -10.00 2.46
N LEU A 43 -19.00 -11.25 2.00
CA LEU A 43 -17.99 -11.77 1.09
C LEU A 43 -18.04 -11.10 -0.29
N GLU A 44 -19.23 -10.84 -0.82
CA GLU A 44 -19.38 -10.21 -2.15
C GLU A 44 -18.88 -8.75 -2.10
N ASN A 45 -19.03 -8.08 -0.97
CA ASN A 45 -18.56 -6.70 -0.80
C ASN A 45 -17.03 -6.58 -0.77
N VAL A 46 -16.32 -7.61 -0.30
CA VAL A 46 -14.87 -7.55 -0.11
C VAL A 46 -14.08 -8.28 -1.20
N HIS A 47 -14.69 -9.22 -1.91
CA HIS A 47 -14.06 -9.97 -2.98
C HIS A 47 -14.21 -9.24 -4.31
N LEU A 48 -13.10 -8.83 -4.88
CA LEU A 48 -13.01 -8.28 -6.23
C LEU A 48 -12.29 -9.32 -7.11
N ASN A 49 -13.02 -10.19 -7.76
CA ASN A 49 -12.47 -11.30 -8.53
C ASN A 49 -13.00 -11.39 -9.97
N SER A 50 -13.85 -10.45 -10.38
CA SER A 50 -14.44 -10.42 -11.72
C SER A 50 -13.64 -9.55 -12.67
N GLU A 51 -12.87 -10.15 -13.59
CA GLU A 51 -12.14 -9.42 -14.63
C GLU A 51 -13.09 -8.63 -15.53
N LYS A 52 -14.28 -9.18 -15.82
CA LYS A 52 -15.32 -8.49 -16.60
C LYS A 52 -15.85 -7.23 -15.90
N ALA A 53 -16.06 -7.29 -14.59
CA ALA A 53 -16.49 -6.12 -13.84
C ALA A 53 -15.38 -5.05 -13.80
N ALA A 54 -14.15 -5.46 -13.54
CA ALA A 54 -12.98 -4.57 -13.55
C ALA A 54 -12.79 -3.90 -14.93
N GLU A 55 -13.00 -4.63 -16.02
CA GLU A 55 -12.93 -4.09 -17.38
C GLU A 55 -14.02 -3.02 -17.61
N ALA A 56 -15.26 -3.29 -17.21
CA ALA A 56 -16.36 -2.33 -17.34
C ALA A 56 -16.08 -1.02 -16.57
N GLU A 57 -15.58 -1.11 -15.35
CA GLU A 57 -15.19 0.04 -14.54
C GLU A 57 -14.04 0.83 -15.16
N LEU A 58 -13.05 0.15 -15.71
CA LEU A 58 -11.93 0.80 -16.40
C LEU A 58 -12.35 1.49 -17.68
N ILE A 59 -13.31 0.94 -18.43
CA ILE A 59 -13.90 1.58 -19.60
C ILE A 59 -14.62 2.86 -19.18
N ALA A 60 -15.43 2.82 -18.12
CA ALA A 60 -16.11 4.00 -17.58
C ALA A 60 -15.09 5.05 -17.08
N PHE A 61 -14.05 4.63 -16.35
CA PHE A 61 -12.96 5.49 -15.92
C PHE A 61 -12.26 6.15 -17.11
N ARG A 62 -11.98 5.39 -18.16
CA ARG A 62 -11.37 5.91 -19.39
C ARG A 62 -12.27 6.92 -20.09
N ALA A 63 -13.57 6.66 -20.18
CA ALA A 63 -14.56 7.57 -20.77
C ALA A 63 -14.66 8.89 -20.00
N ALA A 64 -14.53 8.83 -18.67
CA ALA A 64 -14.46 10.02 -17.81
C ALA A 64 -13.11 10.78 -17.87
N GLY A 65 -12.18 10.38 -18.76
CA GLY A 65 -10.89 11.04 -18.92
C GLY A 65 -9.72 10.40 -18.16
N GLY A 66 -9.97 9.34 -17.40
CA GLY A 66 -8.93 8.58 -16.69
C GLY A 66 -7.90 7.97 -17.62
N ARG A 67 -6.62 7.98 -17.23
CA ARG A 67 -5.52 7.47 -18.06
C ARG A 67 -4.60 6.53 -17.31
N LEU A 68 -4.44 6.72 -16.01
CA LEU A 68 -3.52 6.00 -15.16
C LEU A 68 -4.23 5.57 -13.88
N LEU A 69 -4.06 4.31 -13.51
CA LEU A 69 -4.55 3.75 -12.26
C LEU A 69 -3.40 3.11 -11.49
N LEU A 70 -3.32 3.38 -10.19
CA LEU A 70 -2.41 2.70 -9.29
C LEU A 70 -3.18 1.59 -8.57
N ASP A 71 -2.82 0.33 -8.83
CA ASP A 71 -3.37 -0.82 -8.12
C ASP A 71 -2.53 -1.11 -6.89
N THR A 72 -3.12 -0.91 -5.72
CA THR A 72 -2.43 -1.05 -4.43
C THR A 72 -2.57 -2.45 -3.83
N THR A 73 -3.11 -3.39 -4.59
CA THR A 73 -3.23 -4.78 -4.15
C THR A 73 -1.86 -5.44 -4.10
N VAL A 74 -1.51 -5.98 -2.94
CA VAL A 74 -0.29 -6.76 -2.75
C VAL A 74 -0.56 -8.26 -2.94
N ALA A 75 0.49 -9.06 -3.11
CA ALA A 75 0.36 -10.49 -3.41
C ALA A 75 -0.53 -11.24 -2.41
N SER A 76 -0.40 -10.95 -1.10
CA SER A 76 -1.20 -11.56 -0.04
C SER A 76 -2.69 -11.19 -0.04
N LEU A 77 -3.08 -10.20 -0.84
CA LEU A 77 -4.47 -9.77 -1.01
C LEU A 77 -5.03 -10.07 -2.41
N GLY A 78 -4.44 -11.01 -3.12
CA GLY A 78 -4.96 -11.46 -4.41
C GLY A 78 -4.54 -10.63 -5.61
N ARG A 79 -3.39 -9.90 -5.54
CA ARG A 79 -2.83 -9.23 -6.71
C ARG A 79 -2.72 -10.20 -7.89
N ASN A 80 -3.17 -9.76 -9.07
CA ASN A 80 -3.12 -10.55 -10.29
C ASN A 80 -2.45 -9.80 -11.45
N PRO A 81 -1.10 -9.82 -11.55
CA PRO A 81 -0.36 -9.06 -12.55
C PRO A 81 -0.76 -9.37 -13.99
N ARG A 82 -1.06 -10.65 -14.28
CA ARG A 82 -1.48 -11.08 -15.64
C ARG A 82 -2.81 -10.48 -16.04
N ALA A 83 -3.79 -10.48 -15.12
CA ALA A 83 -5.09 -9.86 -15.37
C ALA A 83 -4.95 -8.33 -15.49
N LEU A 84 -4.15 -7.68 -14.64
CA LEU A 84 -3.88 -6.25 -14.74
C LEU A 84 -3.31 -5.87 -16.12
N ARG A 85 -2.40 -6.68 -16.67
CA ARG A 85 -1.87 -6.47 -18.02
C ARG A 85 -2.93 -6.63 -19.11
N ARG A 86 -3.78 -7.67 -19.03
CA ARG A 86 -4.88 -7.86 -19.98
C ARG A 86 -5.84 -6.67 -19.95
N LEU A 87 -6.26 -6.25 -18.76
CA LEU A 87 -7.12 -5.11 -18.56
C LEU A 87 -6.51 -3.80 -19.10
N ALA A 88 -5.24 -3.55 -18.83
CA ALA A 88 -4.55 -2.37 -19.35
C ALA A 88 -4.56 -2.32 -20.89
N ARG A 89 -4.33 -3.47 -21.54
CA ARG A 89 -4.38 -3.59 -23.01
C ARG A 89 -5.79 -3.42 -23.55
N ALA A 90 -6.79 -4.04 -22.93
CA ALA A 90 -8.18 -4.01 -23.38
C ALA A 90 -8.80 -2.61 -23.25
N THR A 91 -8.50 -1.90 -22.18
CA THR A 91 -9.15 -0.62 -21.85
C THR A 91 -8.31 0.62 -22.24
N ASN A 92 -7.06 0.41 -22.64
CA ASN A 92 -6.10 1.49 -22.89
C ASN A 92 -5.94 2.45 -21.68
N VAL A 93 -5.97 1.88 -20.46
CA VAL A 93 -5.64 2.53 -19.19
C VAL A 93 -4.30 2.00 -18.72
N SER A 94 -3.36 2.87 -18.43
CA SER A 94 -2.09 2.46 -17.81
C SER A 94 -2.34 2.01 -16.38
N ILE A 95 -1.92 0.78 -16.04
CA ILE A 95 -2.07 0.25 -14.68
C ILE A 95 -0.67 0.03 -14.11
N VAL A 96 -0.41 0.63 -12.95
CA VAL A 96 0.84 0.45 -12.19
C VAL A 96 0.51 -0.33 -10.93
N MET A 97 1.11 -1.49 -10.75
CA MET A 97 0.92 -2.31 -9.57
C MET A 97 1.97 -2.03 -8.49
N GLY A 98 1.59 -2.23 -7.25
CA GLY A 98 2.47 -2.17 -6.08
C GLY A 98 3.08 -3.51 -5.71
N CYS A 99 4.08 -3.48 -4.81
CA CYS A 99 4.66 -4.65 -4.17
C CYS A 99 4.80 -4.45 -2.66
N GLY A 100 4.94 -5.53 -1.92
CA GLY A 100 5.08 -5.51 -0.47
C GLY A 100 3.99 -6.31 0.24
N PHE A 101 3.71 -5.94 1.49
CA PHE A 101 2.80 -6.67 2.37
C PHE A 101 1.84 -5.71 3.07
N SER A 102 0.60 -6.12 3.23
CA SER A 102 -0.43 -5.37 3.94
C SER A 102 -0.32 -5.61 5.46
N VAL A 103 -1.43 -5.60 6.19
CA VAL A 103 -1.47 -5.83 7.65
C VAL A 103 -1.11 -7.28 8.02
N ALA A 104 -0.64 -7.50 9.24
CA ALA A 104 -0.15 -8.80 9.72
C ALA A 104 -1.14 -9.94 9.53
N ALA A 105 -2.43 -9.69 9.64
CA ALA A 105 -3.48 -10.70 9.43
C ALA A 105 -3.49 -11.27 8.00
N SER A 106 -2.96 -10.53 7.01
CA SER A 106 -2.82 -10.99 5.62
C SER A 106 -1.44 -11.56 5.31
N HIS A 107 -0.52 -11.54 6.26
CA HIS A 107 0.83 -12.01 6.01
C HIS A 107 0.87 -13.53 5.82
N PRO A 108 1.61 -14.03 4.83
CA PRO A 108 1.88 -15.45 4.76
C PRO A 108 2.70 -15.89 5.98
N SER A 109 2.47 -17.11 6.46
CA SER A 109 3.07 -17.62 7.70
C SER A 109 4.61 -17.60 7.72
N TRP A 110 5.23 -17.76 6.58
CA TRP A 110 6.70 -17.73 6.44
C TRP A 110 7.30 -16.35 6.70
N LEU A 111 6.53 -15.24 6.50
CA LEU A 111 7.04 -13.87 6.62
C LEU A 111 7.51 -13.54 8.04
N ALA A 112 6.92 -14.18 9.05
CA ALA A 112 7.28 -13.98 10.46
C ALA A 112 8.76 -14.36 10.74
N GLY A 113 9.30 -15.34 10.00
CA GLY A 113 10.68 -15.79 10.11
C GLY A 113 11.70 -15.00 9.29
N GLU A 114 11.23 -14.10 8.41
CA GLU A 114 12.12 -13.36 7.52
C GLU A 114 12.79 -12.17 8.20
N SER A 115 14.05 -11.92 7.83
CA SER A 115 14.75 -10.71 8.26
C SER A 115 14.28 -9.48 7.48
N GLN A 116 14.52 -8.29 8.05
CA GLN A 116 14.26 -7.03 7.35
C GLN A 116 14.95 -6.96 5.99
N ASP A 117 16.22 -7.39 5.91
CA ASP A 117 16.99 -7.36 4.67
C ASP A 117 16.41 -8.31 3.61
N SER A 118 15.95 -9.51 4.02
CA SER A 118 15.29 -10.45 3.12
C SER A 118 13.99 -9.88 2.56
N ILE A 119 13.16 -9.28 3.41
CA ILE A 119 11.89 -8.64 3.00
C ILE A 119 12.19 -7.47 2.04
N ALA A 120 13.19 -6.64 2.32
CA ALA A 120 13.59 -5.54 1.45
C ALA A 120 14.07 -6.05 0.07
N ALA A 121 14.85 -7.14 0.05
CA ALA A 121 15.32 -7.76 -1.17
C ALA A 121 14.19 -8.35 -2.02
N MET A 122 13.11 -8.86 -1.41
CA MET A 122 11.91 -9.31 -2.11
C MET A 122 11.25 -8.14 -2.86
N MET A 123 11.04 -7.01 -2.19
CA MET A 123 10.46 -5.83 -2.81
C MET A 123 11.34 -5.27 -3.94
N GLN A 124 12.67 -5.21 -3.74
CA GLN A 124 13.61 -4.78 -4.77
C GLN A 124 13.53 -5.68 -6.02
N ARG A 125 13.46 -7.00 -5.82
CA ARG A 125 13.33 -7.97 -6.92
C ARG A 125 12.06 -7.73 -7.74
N GLU A 126 10.93 -7.45 -7.10
CA GLU A 126 9.69 -7.17 -7.81
C GLU A 126 9.74 -5.85 -8.61
N LEU A 127 10.45 -4.84 -8.11
CA LEU A 127 10.64 -3.56 -8.79
C LEU A 127 11.60 -3.67 -9.98
N GLU A 128 12.66 -4.45 -9.86
CA GLU A 128 13.75 -4.52 -10.84
C GLU A 128 13.64 -5.74 -11.75
N GLY A 129 13.29 -6.88 -11.16
CA GLY A 129 13.25 -8.19 -11.84
C GLY A 129 11.87 -8.62 -12.30
N GLY A 130 10.82 -8.18 -11.63
CA GLY A 130 9.43 -8.55 -11.87
C GLY A 130 8.82 -9.43 -10.78
N ALA A 131 7.49 -9.40 -10.69
CA ALA A 131 6.71 -10.21 -9.77
C ALA A 131 6.85 -11.71 -10.08
N ILE A 132 6.73 -12.54 -9.06
CA ILE A 132 6.80 -14.00 -9.20
C ILE A 132 5.65 -14.54 -10.09
N GLU A 133 4.50 -13.86 -10.03
CA GLU A 133 3.29 -14.19 -10.79
C GLU A 133 3.38 -13.76 -12.28
N SER A 134 4.53 -13.24 -12.73
CA SER A 134 4.78 -12.96 -14.15
C SER A 134 4.68 -14.24 -14.98
N ASP A 135 4.35 -14.08 -16.25
CA ASP A 135 4.23 -15.18 -17.21
C ASP A 135 5.32 -15.14 -18.28
N ASP A 136 5.24 -16.05 -19.24
CA ASP A 136 6.19 -16.18 -20.35
C ASP A 136 6.14 -14.99 -21.33
N GLU A 137 5.08 -14.15 -21.29
CA GLU A 137 4.98 -12.94 -22.13
C GLU A 137 5.85 -11.78 -21.62
N GLY A 138 6.58 -11.97 -20.54
CA GLY A 138 7.56 -11.03 -20.02
C GLY A 138 7.36 -10.67 -18.54
N ARG A 139 8.39 -10.02 -18.01
CA ARG A 139 8.43 -9.63 -16.61
C ARG A 139 7.50 -8.48 -16.31
N LEU A 140 6.58 -8.68 -15.38
CA LEU A 140 5.66 -7.65 -14.88
C LEU A 140 6.26 -7.05 -13.60
N ARG A 141 6.80 -5.84 -13.71
CA ARG A 141 7.47 -5.16 -12.59
C ARG A 141 6.50 -4.28 -11.82
N ALA A 142 6.66 -4.24 -10.50
CA ALA A 142 6.02 -3.24 -9.69
C ALA A 142 6.58 -1.84 -9.99
N GLY A 143 5.74 -0.82 -9.88
CA GLY A 143 6.16 0.58 -10.08
C GLY A 143 6.31 1.36 -8.77
N PHE A 144 5.87 0.81 -7.66
CA PHE A 144 5.95 1.41 -6.32
C PHE A 144 5.95 0.33 -5.24
N ILE A 145 6.33 0.71 -4.03
CA ILE A 145 6.25 -0.13 -2.84
C ILE A 145 4.94 0.21 -2.10
N GLY A 146 4.10 -0.78 -1.86
CA GLY A 146 2.82 -0.60 -1.15
C GLY A 146 1.59 -1.21 -1.86
N ALA A 147 0.40 -1.10 -1.24
CA ALA A 147 0.23 -0.43 0.07
C ALA A 147 0.83 -1.26 1.21
N ILE A 148 1.70 -0.66 1.99
CA ILE A 148 2.23 -1.26 3.21
C ILE A 148 1.23 -0.99 4.32
N GLY A 149 0.56 -2.06 4.78
CA GLY A 149 -0.44 -1.95 5.83
C GLY A 149 0.19 -1.82 7.22
N VAL A 150 -0.40 -0.94 8.04
CA VAL A 150 -0.02 -0.79 9.45
C VAL A 150 -1.29 -0.76 10.27
N SER A 151 -1.49 -1.73 11.17
CA SER A 151 -2.67 -1.83 12.04
C SER A 151 -2.69 -0.70 13.08
N ALA A 152 -3.85 -0.45 13.69
CA ALA A 152 -3.98 0.54 14.78
C ALA A 152 -3.12 0.19 16.00
N ALA A 153 -2.92 -1.11 16.27
CA ALA A 153 -1.93 -1.65 17.20
C ALA A 153 -0.92 -2.48 16.39
N PRO A 154 0.15 -1.87 15.86
CA PRO A 154 1.01 -2.52 14.89
C PRO A 154 1.70 -3.75 15.47
N HIS A 155 1.63 -4.86 14.75
CA HIS A 155 2.37 -6.07 15.07
C HIS A 155 3.86 -5.88 14.74
N GLU A 156 4.76 -6.55 15.47
CA GLU A 156 6.21 -6.41 15.25
C GLU A 156 6.61 -6.71 13.81
N VAL A 157 5.96 -7.68 13.16
CA VAL A 157 6.21 -8.02 11.76
C VAL A 157 5.81 -6.87 10.82
N GLU A 158 4.72 -6.15 11.10
CA GLU A 158 4.32 -4.97 10.30
C GLU A 158 5.38 -3.86 10.39
N LEU A 159 5.91 -3.63 11.59
CA LEU A 159 6.98 -2.64 11.77
C LEU A 159 8.28 -3.06 11.06
N ARG A 160 8.58 -4.36 11.03
CA ARG A 160 9.71 -4.92 10.25
C ARG A 160 9.49 -4.74 8.76
N VAL A 161 8.30 -5.03 8.26
CA VAL A 161 7.91 -4.82 6.86
C VAL A 161 8.01 -3.33 6.49
N LEU A 162 7.54 -2.43 7.35
CA LEU A 162 7.64 -0.99 7.12
C LEU A 162 9.09 -0.54 6.99
N ARG A 163 9.99 -0.97 7.90
CA ARG A 163 11.42 -0.66 7.80
C ARG A 163 12.06 -1.26 6.52
N ALA A 164 11.70 -2.48 6.17
CA ALA A 164 12.14 -3.13 4.93
C ALA A 164 11.69 -2.36 3.69
N ALA A 165 10.46 -1.85 3.70
CA ALA A 165 9.91 -1.03 2.63
C ALA A 165 10.66 0.31 2.48
N VAL A 166 11.02 0.96 3.58
CA VAL A 166 11.88 2.16 3.58
C VAL A 166 13.24 1.83 2.99
N GLN A 167 13.86 0.72 3.40
CA GLN A 167 15.14 0.27 2.89
C GLN A 167 15.09 0.01 1.37
N ALA A 168 14.07 -0.67 0.88
CA ALA A 168 13.87 -0.91 -0.54
C ALA A 168 13.64 0.41 -1.32
N ALA A 169 12.84 1.34 -0.75
CA ALA A 169 12.59 2.65 -1.34
C ALA A 169 13.87 3.49 -1.47
N VAL A 170 14.72 3.50 -0.43
CA VAL A 170 16.02 4.20 -0.46
C VAL A 170 16.92 3.62 -1.56
N LYS A 171 16.99 2.30 -1.67
CA LYS A 171 17.86 1.64 -2.66
C LYS A 171 17.38 1.81 -4.09
N THR A 172 16.07 1.73 -4.34
CA THR A 172 15.51 1.71 -5.70
C THR A 172 15.05 3.09 -6.17
N GLY A 173 14.79 4.02 -5.26
CA GLY A 173 14.15 5.30 -5.55
C GLY A 173 12.64 5.18 -5.84
N ALA A 174 12.04 4.00 -5.64
CA ALA A 174 10.62 3.79 -5.84
C ALA A 174 9.77 4.53 -4.79
N PRO A 175 8.59 5.05 -5.17
CA PRO A 175 7.67 5.65 -4.22
C PRO A 175 7.19 4.63 -3.18
N LEU A 176 7.04 5.07 -1.93
CA LEU A 176 6.52 4.27 -0.82
C LEU A 176 5.11 4.72 -0.46
N PHE A 177 4.18 3.78 -0.51
CA PHE A 177 2.78 3.98 -0.12
C PHE A 177 2.51 3.21 1.16
N VAL A 178 2.12 3.92 2.21
CA VAL A 178 1.75 3.33 3.49
C VAL A 178 0.26 3.50 3.71
N GLU A 179 -0.41 2.44 4.10
CA GLU A 179 -1.84 2.40 4.43
C GLU A 179 -2.00 2.22 5.93
N PRO A 180 -2.09 3.32 6.70
CA PRO A 180 -2.38 3.24 8.12
C PRO A 180 -3.82 2.78 8.34
N ALA A 181 -4.04 2.09 9.47
CA ALA A 181 -5.39 1.75 9.89
C ALA A 181 -6.24 3.00 10.07
N TYR A 182 -7.55 2.84 9.86
CA TYR A 182 -8.49 3.88 10.21
C TYR A 182 -8.55 4.01 11.73
N VAL A 183 -8.01 5.10 12.25
CA VAL A 183 -8.10 5.47 13.66
C VAL A 183 -9.08 6.64 13.76
N LEU A 184 -10.06 6.53 14.64
CA LEU A 184 -10.98 7.62 14.93
C LEU A 184 -10.17 8.89 15.24
N GLY A 185 -10.57 10.02 14.64
CA GLY A 185 -9.82 11.27 14.64
C GLY A 185 -9.33 11.76 16.02
N GLY A 186 -8.70 12.93 16.04
CA GLY A 186 -8.19 13.55 17.23
C GLY A 186 -6.72 13.23 17.54
N GLU A 187 -6.34 13.35 18.82
CA GLU A 187 -4.95 13.21 19.23
C GLU A 187 -4.38 11.79 19.05
N GLN A 188 -5.20 10.79 19.26
CA GLN A 188 -4.77 9.39 19.07
C GLN A 188 -4.36 9.09 17.62
N ALA A 189 -5.16 9.57 16.65
CA ALA A 189 -4.80 9.44 15.23
C ALA A 189 -3.49 10.16 14.91
N ARG A 190 -3.29 11.35 15.47
CA ARG A 190 -2.06 12.13 15.30
C ARG A 190 -0.85 11.41 15.89
N LEU A 191 -0.96 10.88 17.11
CA LEU A 191 0.11 10.13 17.76
C LEU A 191 0.47 8.87 16.99
N TYR A 192 -0.51 8.15 16.51
CA TYR A 192 -0.34 6.95 15.69
C TYR A 192 0.38 7.27 14.38
N LEU A 193 -0.04 8.29 13.64
CA LEU A 193 0.59 8.70 12.39
C LEU A 193 2.02 9.22 12.62
N ASN A 194 2.24 9.99 13.68
CA ASN A 194 3.59 10.43 14.04
C ASN A 194 4.49 9.24 14.36
N GLY A 195 4.00 8.22 15.06
CA GLY A 195 4.76 6.99 15.31
C GLY A 195 5.19 6.27 14.02
N ILE A 196 4.34 6.21 13.02
CA ILE A 196 4.70 5.67 11.70
C ILE A 196 5.79 6.53 11.03
N LEU A 197 5.64 7.85 11.04
CA LEU A 197 6.60 8.78 10.45
C LEU A 197 7.96 8.74 11.17
N ASP A 198 7.95 8.58 12.48
CA ASP A 198 9.17 8.44 13.28
C ASP A 198 9.95 7.16 12.92
N ILE A 199 9.26 6.04 12.75
CA ILE A 199 9.88 4.78 12.31
C ILE A 199 10.52 4.95 10.93
N ILE A 200 9.81 5.57 9.99
CA ILE A 200 10.32 5.84 8.65
C ILE A 200 11.56 6.75 8.73
N GLY A 201 11.48 7.82 9.49
CA GLY A 201 12.57 8.78 9.69
C GLY A 201 13.81 8.15 10.31
N GLN A 202 13.65 7.35 11.36
CA GLN A 202 14.73 6.62 12.02
C GLN A 202 15.41 5.63 11.05
N GLU A 203 14.64 4.91 10.25
CA GLU A 203 15.18 3.97 9.28
C GLU A 203 15.93 4.69 8.15
N MET A 204 15.43 5.83 7.67
CA MET A 204 16.13 6.67 6.71
C MET A 204 17.47 7.17 7.25
N LEU A 205 17.51 7.61 8.51
CA LEU A 205 18.74 8.03 9.19
C LEU A 205 19.74 6.87 9.32
N ARG A 206 19.27 5.69 9.73
CA ARG A 206 20.10 4.48 9.82
C ARG A 206 20.74 4.12 8.48
N LEU A 207 20.05 4.34 7.38
CA LEU A 207 20.52 4.07 6.03
C LEU A 207 21.38 5.20 5.43
N GLY A 208 21.62 6.28 6.16
CA GLY A 208 22.34 7.45 5.66
C GLY A 208 21.60 8.21 4.56
N ALA A 209 20.30 7.99 4.43
CA ALA A 209 19.47 8.64 3.40
C ALA A 209 19.08 10.08 3.76
N CYS A 210 19.30 10.50 5.01
CA CYS A 210 19.12 11.84 5.48
C CYS A 210 20.48 12.47 5.80
N ALA A 211 20.85 13.58 5.11
CA ALA A 211 21.97 14.40 5.56
C ALA A 211 21.55 15.19 6.79
N HIS A 212 22.34 15.15 7.83
CA HIS A 212 22.26 16.13 8.90
C HIS A 212 22.51 17.51 8.30
N ALA A 213 21.59 18.43 8.52
CA ALA A 213 21.87 19.85 8.37
C ALA A 213 22.77 20.31 9.54
N GLY A 214 24.00 19.85 9.53
CA GLY A 214 25.10 20.34 10.36
C GLY A 214 25.98 21.20 9.48
N GLY A 215 26.07 22.49 9.79
CA GLY A 215 26.90 23.44 9.06
C GLY A 215 28.34 22.97 8.95
N GLY A 216 28.90 23.04 7.77
CA GLY A 216 30.28 22.73 7.45
C GLY A 216 30.48 22.72 5.97
N ASP A 217 31.13 23.79 5.46
CA ASP A 217 31.65 23.88 4.11
C ASP A 217 32.38 22.60 3.75
N HIS A 218 32.02 21.96 2.66
CA HIS A 218 33.01 21.22 1.89
C HIS A 218 32.53 20.83 0.49
N GLU A 219 33.30 21.32 -0.46
CA GLU A 219 33.44 20.75 -1.81
C GLU A 219 33.80 19.26 -1.75
N SER A 220 33.36 18.56 -2.75
CA SER A 220 33.67 17.16 -3.10
C SER A 220 32.84 16.07 -2.40
N GLY A 221 31.76 15.73 -3.04
CA GLY A 221 31.00 14.52 -2.76
C GLY A 221 29.57 14.60 -3.26
N ARG A 222 29.34 14.53 -4.58
CA ARG A 222 27.99 14.40 -5.15
C ARG A 222 27.38 13.04 -4.81
N GLY A 223 27.08 12.81 -3.56
CA GLY A 223 26.11 11.82 -3.16
C GLY A 223 24.72 12.41 -3.34
N GLN A 224 24.02 12.07 -4.40
CA GLN A 224 22.61 12.39 -4.52
C GLN A 224 21.87 11.65 -3.41
N LEU A 225 21.51 12.37 -2.35
CA LEU A 225 20.58 11.92 -1.35
C LEU A 225 19.23 11.71 -2.05
N LYS A 226 18.90 10.47 -2.36
CA LYS A 226 17.62 10.10 -2.92
C LYS A 226 16.59 10.20 -1.80
N GLY A 227 15.82 11.28 -1.76
CA GLY A 227 14.66 11.40 -0.88
C GLY A 227 13.62 10.34 -1.24
N ILE A 228 12.97 9.77 -0.23
CA ILE A 228 11.83 8.89 -0.44
C ILE A 228 10.61 9.73 -0.78
N ARG A 229 9.83 9.33 -1.78
CA ARG A 229 8.47 9.83 -2.00
C ARG A 229 7.53 8.99 -1.17
N LEU A 230 7.02 9.54 -0.07
CA LEU A 230 6.07 8.89 0.82
C LEU A 230 4.65 9.36 0.54
N VAL A 231 3.73 8.42 0.41
CA VAL A 231 2.29 8.68 0.30
C VAL A 231 1.58 7.93 1.42
N LEU A 232 0.88 8.65 2.30
CA LEU A 232 0.00 8.06 3.30
C LEU A 232 -1.40 7.92 2.70
N LEU A 233 -1.91 6.71 2.68
CA LEU A 233 -3.25 6.37 2.18
C LEU A 233 -4.29 6.58 3.28
N ARG A 234 -5.56 6.79 2.90
CA ARG A 234 -6.72 6.97 3.78
C ARG A 234 -6.80 8.24 4.62
N CYS A 235 -5.72 9.00 4.74
CA CYS A 235 -5.77 10.24 5.53
C CYS A 235 -6.21 11.46 4.73
N GLY A 236 -6.52 11.31 3.43
CA GLY A 236 -6.82 12.46 2.55
C GLY A 236 -5.62 13.42 2.35
N TYR A 237 -4.47 13.08 2.89
CA TYR A 237 -3.27 13.91 2.83
C TYR A 237 -2.21 13.25 1.96
N LEU A 238 -1.80 13.96 0.94
CA LEU A 238 -0.58 13.66 0.21
C LEU A 238 0.57 14.31 0.99
N CYS A 239 1.30 13.52 1.76
CA CYS A 239 2.49 14.00 2.46
C CYS A 239 3.71 13.61 1.64
N GLU A 240 4.26 14.55 0.88
CA GLU A 240 5.54 14.35 0.19
C GLU A 240 6.67 14.70 1.14
N VAL A 241 7.34 13.70 1.68
CA VAL A 241 8.55 13.92 2.49
C VAL A 241 9.73 14.06 1.54
N ARG A 242 10.05 15.29 1.17
CA ARG A 242 11.28 15.62 0.44
C ARG A 242 12.37 15.99 1.44
N GLY A 243 13.30 15.08 1.65
CA GLY A 243 14.49 15.33 2.45
C GLY A 243 14.23 15.43 3.96
N CYS A 244 15.28 15.23 4.74
CA CYS A 244 15.25 15.24 6.20
C CYS A 244 15.06 16.65 6.75
N ARG A 245 13.84 17.17 6.72
CA ARG A 245 13.41 18.15 7.71
C ARG A 245 12.60 17.40 8.75
N ARG A 246 12.82 17.70 10.04
CA ARG A 246 11.92 17.19 11.08
C ARG A 246 10.50 17.39 10.59
N PRO A 247 9.62 16.38 10.68
CA PRO A 247 8.24 16.56 10.30
C PRO A 247 7.71 17.74 11.09
N THR A 248 7.50 18.87 10.41
CA THR A 248 6.65 19.90 10.98
C THR A 248 5.26 19.26 11.09
N PRO A 249 4.55 19.46 12.23
CA PRO A 249 3.20 18.94 12.36
C PRO A 249 2.42 19.30 11.11
N CYS A 250 1.75 18.32 10.50
CA CYS A 250 0.84 18.59 9.39
C CYS A 250 -0.16 19.63 9.87
N THR A 251 0.04 20.88 9.53
CA THR A 251 -0.99 21.90 9.67
C THR A 251 -2.04 21.56 8.65
N ALA A 252 -3.25 21.27 9.12
CA ALA A 252 -4.42 21.07 8.30
C ALA A 252 -4.57 22.27 7.35
N GLY A 253 -4.13 22.11 6.12
CA GLY A 253 -4.38 23.07 5.05
C GLY A 253 -5.84 22.99 4.66
N HIS A 254 -6.51 24.10 4.73
CA HIS A 254 -7.91 24.30 4.51
C HIS A 254 -8.43 23.71 3.19
N GLY A 255 -9.57 23.06 3.31
CA GLY A 255 -10.77 23.13 2.47
C GLY A 255 -10.61 22.98 0.96
N TRP A 256 -11.16 21.86 0.49
CA TRP A 256 -11.75 21.81 -0.84
C TRP A 256 -13.23 22.21 -0.68
N GLY A 257 -13.58 23.40 -1.19
CA GLY A 257 -14.95 23.75 -1.50
C GLY A 257 -15.41 23.09 -2.79
#